data_c19ccc589503bcd8343b6952609c61c0
#
_entry.id   c19ccc589503bcd8343b6952609c61c0
#
_cell.length_a   1.000
_cell.length_b   1.000
_cell.length_c   1.000
_cell.angle_alpha   90.00
_cell.angle_beta   90.00
_cell.angle_gamma   90.00
#
_symmetry.space_group_name_H-M   'P 1'
#
loop_
_entity.id
_entity.type
_entity.pdbx_description
1 polymer ?
#
loop_
_entity_poly.entity_id
_entity_poly.type
_entity_poly.pdbx_seq_one_letter_code
_entity_poly.pdbx_strand_id
1 'polypeptide(L)'
;MALFIAALVVWFTLRVVDVLLLIFVATVGALYISAITDVLQRRFRIPRWAGLTIAVLGTLALLGGIGALILPPVFDQTEALVSGLPQTLTDIQNVLARWASEYPVLRRSELANPQSGLVAGLINDATEFVRGSFLPYLRAGGQLLIEAASVVVMALYLARQPSLYRDGIVHLIAPRHRAVAGRILDDAGATLRAWIGGQLSAMVVLGALTAVGLWILNVPYWLAFGIFTGLVAIVPFFGSLVSTALPALFAVGSGNWVHVLAVLLLGVVVHLAEANLVSPLIMQRRVALPPVLTIASVLVMGTLLGVIGLVVAVPILAVGMVVVRHVLQGEIYGDATTAEPAVLRVSGQFRVPKIKTSDG
;
A
#
# COMPACT_ATOMS: atom_id res chain seq x y z
N MET A 1 15.62 -31.04 -24.01
CA MET A 1 15.33 -29.75 -24.70
C MET A 1 14.25 -28.94 -24.00
N ALA A 2 13.07 -29.48 -23.72
CA ALA A 2 12.00 -28.76 -23.03
C ALA A 2 12.39 -28.24 -21.62
N LEU A 3 13.06 -29.06 -20.80
CA LEU A 3 13.58 -28.68 -19.49
C LEU A 3 14.62 -27.54 -19.56
N PHE A 4 15.48 -27.55 -20.57
CA PHE A 4 16.48 -26.49 -20.76
C PHE A 4 15.80 -25.17 -21.17
N ILE A 5 14.81 -25.22 -22.07
CA ILE A 5 14.03 -24.07 -22.47
C ILE A 5 13.24 -23.52 -21.28
N ALA A 6 12.61 -24.39 -20.48
CA ALA A 6 11.89 -23.98 -19.27
C ALA A 6 12.83 -23.29 -18.26
N ALA A 7 14.02 -23.88 -18.01
CA ALA A 7 15.02 -23.29 -17.13
C ALA A 7 15.52 -21.93 -17.65
N LEU A 8 15.73 -21.78 -18.94
CA LEU A 8 16.15 -20.54 -19.56
C LEU A 8 15.07 -19.47 -19.48
N VAL A 9 13.80 -19.82 -19.68
CA VAL A 9 12.66 -18.90 -19.53
C VAL A 9 12.52 -18.45 -18.07
N VAL A 10 12.60 -19.38 -17.12
CA VAL A 10 12.56 -19.03 -15.70
C VAL A 10 13.73 -18.11 -15.32
N TRP A 11 14.93 -18.43 -15.74
CA TRP A 11 16.12 -17.61 -15.47
C TRP A 11 15.98 -16.21 -16.09
N PHE A 12 15.53 -16.11 -17.35
CA PHE A 12 15.29 -14.83 -18.03
C PHE A 12 14.20 -14.03 -17.31
N THR A 13 13.08 -14.67 -16.93
CA THR A 13 11.99 -14.01 -16.20
C THR A 13 12.48 -13.44 -14.87
N LEU A 14 13.28 -14.20 -14.12
CA LEU A 14 13.86 -13.74 -12.86
C LEU A 14 14.83 -12.56 -13.05
N ARG A 15 15.51 -12.46 -14.19
CA ARG A 15 16.42 -11.34 -14.51
C ARG A 15 15.68 -10.09 -14.98
N VAL A 16 14.51 -10.25 -15.55
CA VAL A 16 13.73 -9.15 -16.13
C VAL A 16 12.63 -8.67 -15.17
N VAL A 17 12.39 -9.39 -14.06
CA VAL A 17 11.31 -9.08 -13.13
C VAL A 17 11.38 -7.64 -12.61
N ASP A 18 12.55 -7.13 -12.30
CA ASP A 18 12.72 -5.75 -11.82
C ASP A 18 12.27 -4.73 -12.88
N VAL A 19 12.64 -4.97 -14.15
CA VAL A 19 12.22 -4.11 -15.27
C VAL A 19 10.72 -4.19 -15.49
N LEU A 20 10.14 -5.39 -15.41
CA LEU A 20 8.69 -5.57 -15.52
C LEU A 20 7.94 -4.86 -14.40
N LEU A 21 8.49 -4.88 -13.18
CA LEU A 21 7.96 -4.15 -12.05
C LEU A 21 8.03 -2.64 -12.27
N LEU A 22 9.15 -2.12 -12.75
CA LEU A 22 9.28 -0.70 -13.09
C LEU A 22 8.26 -0.29 -14.16
N ILE A 23 8.06 -1.12 -15.19
CA ILE A 23 7.02 -0.88 -16.22
C ILE A 23 5.63 -0.93 -15.59
N PHE A 24 5.37 -1.86 -14.68
CA PHE A 24 4.09 -1.95 -13.99
C PHE A 24 3.84 -0.72 -13.11
N VAL A 25 4.83 -0.29 -12.32
CA VAL A 25 4.76 0.96 -11.52
C VAL A 25 4.55 2.17 -12.42
N ALA A 26 5.26 2.24 -13.55
CA ALA A 26 5.06 3.28 -14.56
C ALA A 26 3.65 3.26 -15.15
N THR A 27 3.07 2.08 -15.35
CA THR A 27 1.68 1.94 -15.82
C THR A 27 0.69 2.46 -14.78
N VAL A 28 0.89 2.14 -13.51
CA VAL A 28 0.10 2.68 -12.38
C VAL A 28 0.24 4.20 -12.33
N GLY A 29 1.46 4.73 -12.44
CA GLY A 29 1.72 6.17 -12.53
C GLY A 29 1.07 6.83 -13.74
N ALA A 30 1.09 6.18 -14.91
CA ALA A 30 0.44 6.67 -16.11
C ALA A 30 -1.09 6.77 -15.95
N LEU A 31 -1.70 5.78 -15.28
CA LEU A 31 -3.13 5.80 -14.98
C LEU A 31 -3.49 6.96 -14.04
N TYR A 32 -2.65 7.23 -13.04
CA TYR A 32 -2.79 8.38 -12.14
C TYR A 32 -2.71 9.71 -12.90
N ILE A 33 -1.64 9.91 -13.68
CA ILE A 33 -1.44 11.13 -14.50
C ILE A 33 -2.59 11.31 -15.49
N SER A 34 -3.03 10.23 -16.15
CA SER A 34 -4.17 10.27 -17.08
C SER A 34 -5.46 10.64 -16.38
N ALA A 35 -5.70 10.13 -15.16
CA ALA A 35 -6.91 10.46 -14.39
C ALA A 35 -6.97 11.98 -14.08
N ILE A 36 -5.86 12.57 -13.63
CA ILE A 36 -5.76 14.03 -13.41
C ILE A 36 -5.98 14.79 -14.73
N THR A 37 -5.31 14.34 -15.80
CA THR A 37 -5.42 14.97 -17.12
C THR A 37 -6.87 14.96 -17.61
N ASP A 38 -7.57 13.86 -17.49
CA ASP A 38 -8.97 13.72 -17.92
C ASP A 38 -9.89 14.64 -17.11
N VAL A 39 -9.64 14.82 -15.81
CA VAL A 39 -10.38 15.79 -14.96
C VAL A 39 -10.11 17.21 -15.43
N LEU A 40 -8.85 17.58 -15.67
CA LEU A 40 -8.49 18.91 -16.17
C LEU A 40 -9.11 19.20 -17.54
N GLN A 41 -9.07 18.23 -18.47
CA GLN A 41 -9.68 18.38 -19.78
C GLN A 41 -11.19 18.62 -19.69
N ARG A 42 -11.90 17.83 -18.88
CA ARG A 42 -13.35 17.95 -18.70
C ARG A 42 -13.74 19.27 -18.04
N ARG A 43 -12.97 19.72 -17.04
CA ARG A 43 -13.29 20.90 -16.24
C ARG A 43 -12.89 22.21 -16.92
N PHE A 44 -11.70 22.25 -17.58
CA PHE A 44 -11.10 23.47 -18.12
C PHE A 44 -11.03 23.48 -19.65
N ARG A 45 -11.49 22.42 -20.33
CA ARG A 45 -11.48 22.29 -21.80
C ARG A 45 -10.11 22.50 -22.45
N ILE A 46 -9.03 22.19 -21.74
CA ILE A 46 -7.66 22.34 -22.24
C ILE A 46 -7.26 21.12 -23.11
N PRO A 47 -6.35 21.31 -24.07
CA PRO A 47 -5.87 20.20 -24.91
C PRO A 47 -5.10 19.17 -24.07
N ARG A 48 -5.11 17.90 -24.50
CA ARG A 48 -4.54 16.77 -23.75
C ARG A 48 -3.07 16.99 -23.38
N TRP A 49 -2.27 17.54 -24.28
CA TRP A 49 -0.85 17.79 -24.00
C TRP A 49 -0.66 18.80 -22.84
N ALA A 50 -1.45 19.87 -22.84
CA ALA A 50 -1.39 20.85 -21.74
C ALA A 50 -1.89 20.24 -20.42
N GLY A 51 -2.95 19.44 -20.47
CA GLY A 51 -3.43 18.69 -19.29
C GLY A 51 -2.38 17.73 -18.73
N LEU A 52 -1.65 16.99 -19.57
CA LEU A 52 -0.54 16.15 -19.17
C LEU A 52 0.59 16.95 -18.52
N THR A 53 1.02 18.03 -19.16
CA THR A 53 2.09 18.90 -18.62
C THR A 53 1.69 19.46 -17.25
N ILE A 54 0.46 19.96 -17.12
CA ILE A 54 -0.03 20.49 -15.84
C ILE A 54 -0.14 19.38 -14.79
N ALA A 55 -0.61 18.17 -15.17
CA ALA A 55 -0.70 17.05 -14.24
C ALA A 55 0.67 16.62 -13.73
N VAL A 56 1.67 16.52 -14.60
CA VAL A 56 3.05 16.13 -14.22
C VAL A 56 3.71 17.22 -13.40
N LEU A 57 3.74 18.45 -13.92
CA LEU A 57 4.38 19.58 -13.20
C LEU A 57 3.67 19.88 -11.89
N GLY A 58 2.33 19.83 -11.88
CA GLY A 58 1.54 20.00 -10.67
C GLY A 58 1.81 18.90 -9.64
N THR A 59 1.94 17.65 -10.06
CA THR A 59 2.30 16.54 -9.15
C THR A 59 3.72 16.70 -8.63
N LEU A 60 4.69 17.05 -9.48
CA LEU A 60 6.08 17.28 -9.06
C LEU A 60 6.18 18.50 -8.14
N ALA A 61 5.48 19.59 -8.45
CA ALA A 61 5.44 20.79 -7.61
C ALA A 61 4.76 20.50 -6.26
N LEU A 62 3.67 19.73 -6.27
CA LEU A 62 2.98 19.32 -5.04
C LEU A 62 3.88 18.43 -4.18
N LEU A 63 4.47 17.39 -4.77
CA LEU A 63 5.38 16.48 -4.05
C LEU A 63 6.64 17.20 -3.58
N GLY A 64 7.23 18.05 -4.42
CA GLY A 64 8.39 18.85 -4.06
C GLY A 64 8.08 19.89 -2.99
N GLY A 65 6.93 20.57 -3.09
CA GLY A 65 6.48 21.55 -2.09
C GLY A 65 6.14 20.90 -0.74
N ILE A 66 5.38 19.79 -0.77
CA ILE A 66 5.11 19.00 0.42
C ILE A 66 6.42 18.45 1.00
N GLY A 67 7.31 17.93 0.14
CA GLY A 67 8.62 17.45 0.55
C GLY A 67 9.44 18.55 1.22
N ALA A 68 9.59 19.71 0.59
CA ALA A 68 10.35 20.83 1.15
C ALA A 68 9.79 21.35 2.47
N LEU A 69 8.47 21.28 2.67
CA LEU A 69 7.82 21.73 3.89
C LEU A 69 7.89 20.68 5.01
N ILE A 70 7.75 19.41 4.65
CA ILE A 70 7.55 18.31 5.61
C ILE A 70 8.86 17.56 5.90
N LEU A 71 9.74 17.39 4.88
CA LEU A 71 10.98 16.62 5.06
C LEU A 71 11.89 17.17 6.16
N PRO A 72 12.18 18.49 6.27
CA PRO A 72 13.04 18.98 7.33
C PRO A 72 12.55 18.60 8.73
N PRO A 73 11.31 18.93 9.16
CA PRO A 73 10.86 18.53 10.49
C PRO A 73 10.75 17.01 10.67
N VAL A 74 10.51 16.24 9.59
CA VAL A 74 10.53 14.78 9.66
C VAL A 74 11.94 14.25 9.86
N PHE A 75 12.94 14.80 9.16
CA PHE A 75 14.33 14.42 9.37
C PHE A 75 14.77 14.73 10.80
N ASP A 76 14.51 15.94 11.29
CA ASP A 76 14.86 16.36 12.65
C ASP A 76 14.21 15.46 13.70
N GLN A 77 12.91 15.19 13.53
CA GLN A 77 12.17 14.31 14.42
C GLN A 77 12.63 12.86 14.34
N THR A 78 12.96 12.36 13.14
CA THR A 78 13.45 10.98 12.95
C THR A 78 14.86 10.81 13.51
N GLU A 79 15.74 11.80 13.33
CA GLU A 79 17.10 11.78 13.89
C GLU A 79 17.05 11.85 15.42
N ALA A 80 16.22 12.72 15.98
CA ALA A 80 15.98 12.80 17.41
C ALA A 80 15.38 11.50 17.98
N LEU A 81 14.44 10.88 17.22
CA LEU A 81 13.86 9.59 17.56
C LEU A 81 14.93 8.49 17.60
N VAL A 82 15.76 8.38 16.57
CA VAL A 82 16.83 7.37 16.49
C VAL A 82 17.89 7.57 17.56
N SER A 83 18.27 8.81 17.84
CA SER A 83 19.22 9.14 18.90
C SER A 83 18.65 8.93 20.30
N GLY A 84 17.34 9.11 20.49
CA GLY A 84 16.62 8.87 21.74
C GLY A 84 16.26 7.41 22.01
N LEU A 85 16.32 6.54 20.98
CA LEU A 85 15.99 5.10 21.15
C LEU A 85 16.75 4.42 22.29
N PRO A 86 18.08 4.56 22.46
CA PRO A 86 18.81 3.93 23.56
C PRO A 86 18.29 4.35 24.94
N GLN A 87 17.95 5.63 25.09
CA GLN A 87 17.35 6.17 26.32
C GLN A 87 15.97 5.57 26.56
N THR A 88 15.12 5.60 25.55
CA THR A 88 13.76 5.01 25.61
C THR A 88 13.81 3.53 25.98
N LEU A 89 14.80 2.79 25.50
CA LEU A 89 15.05 1.40 25.88
C LEU A 89 15.33 1.24 27.36
N THR A 90 16.26 2.06 27.87
CA THR A 90 16.62 2.06 29.28
C THR A 90 15.40 2.41 30.14
N ASP A 91 14.59 3.36 29.71
CA ASP A 91 13.37 3.76 30.39
C ASP A 91 12.32 2.66 30.44
N ILE A 92 12.12 1.97 29.31
CA ILE A 92 11.23 0.78 29.21
C ILE A 92 11.74 -0.33 30.15
N GLN A 93 13.03 -0.61 30.15
CA GLN A 93 13.63 -1.62 31.03
C GLN A 93 13.42 -1.26 32.50
N ASN A 94 13.61 0.01 32.87
CA ASN A 94 13.40 0.50 34.24
C ASN A 94 11.91 0.40 34.67
N VAL A 95 10.98 0.65 33.74
CA VAL A 95 9.55 0.51 33.98
C VAL A 95 9.17 -0.97 34.17
N LEU A 96 9.66 -1.84 33.30
CA LEU A 96 9.42 -3.29 33.41
C LEU A 96 10.02 -3.87 34.69
N ALA A 97 11.23 -3.45 35.08
CA ALA A 97 11.88 -3.88 36.32
C ALA A 97 11.10 -3.45 37.57
N ARG A 98 10.57 -2.22 37.61
CA ARG A 98 9.68 -1.75 38.66
C ARG A 98 8.43 -2.60 38.80
N TRP A 99 7.80 -2.97 37.67
CA TRP A 99 6.59 -3.82 37.71
C TRP A 99 6.88 -5.25 38.10
N ALA A 100 8.00 -5.80 37.65
CA ALA A 100 8.41 -7.12 38.08
C ALA A 100 8.65 -7.18 39.59
N SER A 101 9.02 -6.05 40.23
CA SER A 101 9.14 -5.95 41.68
C SER A 101 7.79 -5.82 42.39
N GLU A 102 6.80 -5.16 41.79
CA GLU A 102 5.47 -4.96 42.38
C GLU A 102 4.51 -6.13 42.15
N TYR A 103 4.64 -6.84 40.98
CA TYR A 103 3.73 -7.91 40.62
C TYR A 103 4.47 -9.26 40.49
N PRO A 104 4.32 -10.20 41.46
CA PRO A 104 5.02 -11.48 41.44
C PRO A 104 4.72 -12.37 40.21
N VAL A 105 3.58 -12.18 39.58
CA VAL A 105 3.17 -12.90 38.36
C VAL A 105 4.06 -12.52 37.18
N LEU A 106 4.49 -11.27 37.07
CA LEU A 106 5.37 -10.78 36.03
C LEU A 106 6.81 -11.25 36.21
N ARG A 107 7.21 -11.56 37.43
CA ARG A 107 8.55 -12.07 37.76
C ARG A 107 8.86 -13.43 37.13
N ARG A 108 7.84 -14.20 36.76
CA ARG A 108 7.96 -15.51 36.12
C ARG A 108 7.84 -15.42 34.58
N SER A 109 7.47 -14.27 34.04
CA SER A 109 7.38 -14.09 32.59
C SER A 109 8.74 -13.71 32.02
N GLU A 110 9.06 -14.25 30.84
CA GLU A 110 10.27 -13.85 30.08
C GLU A 110 10.29 -12.35 29.76
N LEU A 111 9.14 -11.66 29.83
CA LEU A 111 8.99 -10.21 29.65
C LEU A 111 9.65 -9.39 30.80
N ALA A 112 9.79 -9.97 32.00
CA ALA A 112 10.39 -9.30 33.15
C ALA A 112 11.92 -9.41 33.17
N ASN A 113 12.50 -10.24 32.31
CA ASN A 113 13.94 -10.38 32.22
C ASN A 113 14.48 -9.34 31.23
N PRO A 114 15.23 -8.31 31.66
CA PRO A 114 15.78 -7.28 30.78
C PRO A 114 16.66 -7.80 29.65
N GLN A 115 17.17 -9.05 29.83
CA GLN A 115 17.97 -9.77 28.85
C GLN A 115 17.15 -10.79 28.03
N SER A 116 15.89 -11.00 28.34
CA SER A 116 15.04 -11.90 27.58
C SER A 116 14.67 -11.24 26.24
N GLY A 117 15.19 -11.83 25.20
CA GLY A 117 15.33 -11.34 23.85
C GLY A 117 14.12 -10.81 23.10
N LEU A 118 12.88 -10.88 23.59
CA LEU A 118 11.72 -10.44 22.80
C LEU A 118 11.64 -8.91 22.66
N VAL A 119 11.70 -8.18 23.76
CA VAL A 119 11.62 -6.69 23.72
C VAL A 119 12.92 -6.13 23.15
N ALA A 120 14.06 -6.63 23.63
CA ALA A 120 15.37 -6.24 23.08
C ALA A 120 15.52 -6.64 21.61
N GLY A 121 14.99 -7.80 21.20
CA GLY A 121 14.95 -8.24 19.81
C GLY A 121 14.11 -7.33 18.93
N LEU A 122 12.86 -7.06 19.30
CA LEU A 122 11.96 -6.18 18.55
C LEU A 122 12.53 -4.76 18.40
N ILE A 123 13.22 -4.27 19.41
CA ILE A 123 13.82 -2.93 19.38
C ILE A 123 15.11 -2.93 18.56
N ASN A 124 15.94 -3.96 18.68
CA ASN A 124 17.11 -4.11 17.81
C ASN A 124 16.68 -4.23 16.36
N ASP A 125 15.66 -5.04 16.06
CA ASP A 125 15.12 -5.19 14.72
C ASP A 125 14.52 -3.87 14.19
N ALA A 126 13.78 -3.14 15.02
CA ALA A 126 13.27 -1.81 14.67
C ALA A 126 14.39 -0.79 14.46
N THR A 127 15.43 -0.82 15.32
CA THR A 127 16.58 0.07 15.21
C THR A 127 17.42 -0.28 13.97
N GLU A 128 17.62 -1.57 13.71
CA GLU A 128 18.33 -2.05 12.53
C GLU A 128 17.56 -1.73 11.26
N PHE A 129 16.24 -1.89 11.25
CA PHE A 129 15.40 -1.47 10.14
C PHE A 129 15.51 0.03 9.88
N VAL A 130 15.42 0.87 10.92
CA VAL A 130 15.51 2.33 10.77
C VAL A 130 16.92 2.74 10.34
N ARG A 131 17.97 2.23 10.98
CA ARG A 131 19.37 2.56 10.66
C ARG A 131 19.88 1.88 9.39
N GLY A 132 19.53 0.61 9.18
CA GLY A 132 20.04 -0.20 8.09
C GLY A 132 19.25 -0.06 6.79
N SER A 133 17.96 0.23 6.87
CA SER A 133 17.10 0.30 5.69
C SER A 133 16.53 1.70 5.47
N PHE A 134 15.84 2.26 6.44
CA PHE A 134 15.07 3.50 6.25
C PHE A 134 15.96 4.74 6.07
N LEU A 135 16.93 4.96 6.95
CA LEU A 135 17.86 6.10 6.86
C LEU A 135 18.76 6.09 5.60
N PRO A 136 19.35 4.96 5.19
CA PRO A 136 20.08 4.88 3.93
C PRO A 136 19.19 5.14 2.72
N TYR A 137 17.95 4.63 2.69
CA TYR A 137 16.98 4.95 1.63
C TYR A 137 16.66 6.45 1.56
N LEU A 138 16.47 7.10 2.69
CA LEU A 138 16.28 8.55 2.74
C LEU A 138 17.53 9.33 2.26
N ARG A 139 18.75 8.84 2.58
CA ARG A 139 20.03 9.46 2.17
C ARG A 139 20.43 9.13 0.73
N ALA A 140 20.02 7.96 0.22
CA ALA A 140 20.29 7.50 -1.14
C ALA A 140 19.44 8.23 -2.21
N GLY A 141 18.90 9.40 -1.89
CA GLY A 141 18.00 10.16 -2.75
C GLY A 141 18.44 10.33 -4.20
N GLY A 142 19.75 10.28 -4.48
CA GLY A 142 20.29 10.38 -5.85
C GLY A 142 19.93 9.18 -6.74
N GLN A 143 20.05 7.95 -6.23
CA GLN A 143 19.73 6.73 -6.99
C GLN A 143 18.22 6.57 -7.13
N LEU A 144 17.48 6.83 -6.06
CA LEU A 144 16.01 6.87 -6.10
C LEU A 144 15.47 7.91 -7.10
N LEU A 145 16.15 9.05 -7.26
CA LEU A 145 15.78 10.06 -8.24
C LEU A 145 15.95 9.56 -9.68
N ILE A 146 17.00 8.78 -9.99
CA ILE A 146 17.20 8.20 -11.34
C ILE A 146 16.12 7.15 -11.65
N GLU A 147 15.86 6.26 -10.71
CA GLU A 147 14.80 5.25 -10.86
C GLU A 147 13.42 5.90 -10.97
N ALA A 148 13.12 6.87 -10.10
CA ALA A 148 11.88 7.64 -10.15
C ALA A 148 11.75 8.43 -11.46
N ALA A 149 12.82 9.05 -11.94
CA ALA A 149 12.83 9.75 -13.23
C ALA A 149 12.51 8.79 -14.39
N SER A 150 13.10 7.60 -14.39
CA SER A 150 12.82 6.57 -15.39
C SER A 150 11.35 6.14 -15.37
N VAL A 151 10.79 5.91 -14.17
CA VAL A 151 9.36 5.59 -13.98
C VAL A 151 8.47 6.74 -14.46
N VAL A 152 8.80 7.99 -14.10
CA VAL A 152 8.05 9.18 -14.52
C VAL A 152 8.07 9.34 -16.04
N VAL A 153 9.24 9.18 -16.68
CA VAL A 153 9.36 9.24 -18.15
C VAL A 153 8.50 8.14 -18.80
N MET A 154 8.62 6.90 -18.36
CA MET A 154 7.78 5.80 -18.87
C MET A 154 6.29 6.07 -18.64
N ALA A 155 5.92 6.54 -17.45
CA ALA A 155 4.53 6.88 -17.13
C ALA A 155 4.00 8.00 -18.02
N LEU A 156 4.81 9.01 -18.34
CA LEU A 156 4.44 10.10 -19.24
C LEU A 156 4.18 9.62 -20.66
N TYR A 157 5.05 8.74 -21.18
CA TYR A 157 4.85 8.14 -22.52
C TYR A 157 3.58 7.30 -22.56
N LEU A 158 3.37 6.44 -21.57
CA LEU A 158 2.15 5.63 -21.43
C LEU A 158 0.88 6.49 -21.30
N ALA A 159 0.93 7.58 -20.51
CA ALA A 159 -0.19 8.49 -20.32
C ALA A 159 -0.49 9.34 -21.56
N ARG A 160 0.54 9.65 -22.37
CA ARG A 160 0.38 10.44 -23.60
C ARG A 160 -0.44 9.73 -24.67
N GLN A 161 -0.16 8.44 -24.87
CA GLN A 161 -0.78 7.62 -25.92
C GLN A 161 -1.21 6.25 -25.37
N PRO A 162 -2.17 6.20 -24.45
CA PRO A 162 -2.56 4.93 -23.80
C PRO A 162 -3.14 3.92 -24.81
N SER A 163 -3.81 4.40 -25.86
CA SER A 163 -4.35 3.53 -26.92
C SER A 163 -3.25 2.81 -27.70
N LEU A 164 -2.13 3.48 -27.98
CA LEU A 164 -1.00 2.87 -28.71
C LEU A 164 -0.50 1.60 -28.01
N TYR A 165 -0.28 1.69 -26.69
CA TYR A 165 0.23 0.57 -25.88
C TYR A 165 -0.86 -0.49 -25.68
N ARG A 166 -2.09 -0.07 -25.38
CA ARG A 166 -3.24 -0.97 -25.25
C ARG A 166 -3.45 -1.77 -26.52
N ASP A 167 -3.54 -1.09 -27.66
CA ASP A 167 -3.80 -1.73 -28.94
C ASP A 167 -2.60 -2.58 -29.38
N GLY A 168 -1.37 -2.15 -29.09
CA GLY A 168 -0.15 -2.94 -29.27
C GLY A 168 -0.24 -4.28 -28.54
N ILE A 169 -0.59 -4.29 -27.25
CA ILE A 169 -0.75 -5.53 -26.48
C ILE A 169 -1.87 -6.40 -27.07
N VAL A 170 -3.02 -5.80 -27.42
CA VAL A 170 -4.15 -6.54 -28.01
C VAL A 170 -3.75 -7.19 -29.35
N HIS A 171 -2.91 -6.51 -30.16
CA HIS A 171 -2.48 -7.05 -31.46
C HIS A 171 -1.51 -8.24 -31.33
N LEU A 172 -0.78 -8.35 -30.22
CA LEU A 172 0.08 -9.52 -29.94
C LEU A 172 -0.74 -10.80 -29.67
N ILE A 173 -2.03 -10.65 -29.37
CA ILE A 173 -2.92 -11.76 -29.03
C ILE A 173 -3.61 -12.28 -30.30
N ALA A 174 -3.83 -13.60 -30.34
CA ALA A 174 -4.51 -14.24 -31.46
C ALA A 174 -5.86 -13.56 -31.76
N PRO A 175 -6.22 -13.34 -33.04
CA PRO A 175 -7.40 -12.55 -33.42
C PRO A 175 -8.70 -12.94 -32.71
N ARG A 176 -8.90 -14.25 -32.49
CA ARG A 176 -10.07 -14.81 -31.81
C ARG A 176 -10.25 -14.35 -30.35
N HIS A 177 -9.14 -13.97 -29.68
CA HIS A 177 -9.17 -13.57 -28.27
C HIS A 177 -8.96 -12.07 -28.05
N ARG A 178 -8.79 -11.27 -29.12
CA ARG A 178 -8.53 -9.82 -29.02
C ARG A 178 -9.64 -9.06 -28.30
N ALA A 179 -10.89 -9.43 -28.55
CA ALA A 179 -12.02 -8.78 -27.89
C ALA A 179 -12.03 -8.99 -26.36
N VAL A 180 -11.66 -10.19 -25.90
CA VAL A 180 -11.54 -10.49 -24.48
C VAL A 180 -10.35 -9.78 -23.88
N ALA A 181 -9.20 -9.81 -24.55
CA ALA A 181 -8.01 -9.10 -24.10
C ALA A 181 -8.23 -7.59 -23.96
N GLY A 182 -8.95 -6.99 -24.93
CA GLY A 182 -9.33 -5.57 -24.83
C GLY A 182 -10.18 -5.27 -23.59
N ARG A 183 -11.21 -6.10 -23.32
CA ARG A 183 -12.02 -5.95 -22.09
C ARG A 183 -11.20 -6.11 -20.82
N ILE A 184 -10.32 -7.12 -20.76
CA ILE A 184 -9.43 -7.32 -19.62
C ILE A 184 -8.57 -6.08 -19.35
N LEU A 185 -7.96 -5.50 -20.37
CA LEU A 185 -7.11 -4.31 -20.23
C LEU A 185 -7.93 -3.08 -19.79
N ASP A 186 -9.13 -2.89 -20.33
CA ASP A 186 -10.00 -1.79 -19.96
C ASP A 186 -10.47 -1.90 -18.51
N ASP A 187 -10.88 -3.09 -18.07
CA ASP A 187 -11.33 -3.35 -16.71
C ASP A 187 -10.16 -3.32 -15.70
N ALA A 188 -8.99 -3.85 -16.07
CA ALA A 188 -7.78 -3.73 -15.26
C ALA A 188 -7.40 -2.25 -15.07
N GLY A 189 -7.41 -1.47 -16.14
CA GLY A 189 -7.15 -0.03 -16.06
C GLY A 189 -8.17 0.73 -15.20
N ALA A 190 -9.46 0.38 -15.29
CA ALA A 190 -10.50 0.97 -14.45
C ALA A 190 -10.34 0.58 -12.97
N THR A 191 -10.01 -0.69 -12.70
CA THR A 191 -9.76 -1.22 -11.36
C THR A 191 -8.55 -0.56 -10.72
N LEU A 192 -7.45 -0.44 -11.45
CA LEU A 192 -6.24 0.23 -10.95
C LEU A 192 -6.48 1.71 -10.67
N ARG A 193 -7.18 2.44 -11.53
CA ARG A 193 -7.54 3.86 -11.27
C ARG A 193 -8.37 4.02 -10.00
N ALA A 194 -9.35 3.13 -9.79
CA ALA A 194 -10.15 3.17 -8.58
C ALA A 194 -9.31 2.85 -7.33
N TRP A 195 -8.41 1.85 -7.42
CA TRP A 195 -7.51 1.50 -6.34
C TRP A 195 -6.54 2.64 -6.00
N ILE A 196 -5.89 3.26 -6.99
CA ILE A 196 -4.97 4.39 -6.77
C ILE A 196 -5.68 5.52 -6.01
N GLY A 197 -6.87 5.93 -6.49
CA GLY A 197 -7.64 6.99 -5.84
C GLY A 197 -8.00 6.64 -4.39
N GLY A 198 -8.44 5.40 -4.17
CA GLY A 198 -8.73 4.88 -2.85
C GLY A 198 -7.52 4.88 -1.93
N GLN A 199 -6.42 4.31 -2.41
CA GLN A 199 -5.20 4.15 -1.62
C GLN A 199 -4.57 5.49 -1.24
N LEU A 200 -4.43 6.43 -2.18
CA LEU A 200 -3.91 7.77 -1.87
C LEU A 200 -4.77 8.51 -0.86
N SER A 201 -6.11 8.41 -1.00
CA SER A 201 -7.01 9.03 -0.03
C SER A 201 -6.88 8.38 1.35
N ALA A 202 -6.75 7.06 1.42
CA ALA A 202 -6.51 6.33 2.67
C ALA A 202 -5.21 6.79 3.34
N MET A 203 -4.10 6.85 2.58
CA MET A 203 -2.80 7.30 3.08
C MET A 203 -2.87 8.70 3.69
N VAL A 204 -3.52 9.64 3.00
CA VAL A 204 -3.68 11.02 3.49
C VAL A 204 -4.55 11.07 4.75
N VAL A 205 -5.70 10.39 4.73
CA VAL A 205 -6.63 10.40 5.87
C VAL A 205 -6.01 9.75 7.11
N LEU A 206 -5.40 8.57 6.96
CA LEU A 206 -4.79 7.86 8.08
C LEU A 206 -3.57 8.60 8.63
N GLY A 207 -2.72 9.11 7.74
CA GLY A 207 -1.57 9.93 8.14
C GLY A 207 -1.98 11.20 8.89
N ALA A 208 -2.95 11.93 8.37
CA ALA A 208 -3.47 13.14 9.00
C ALA A 208 -4.16 12.85 10.33
N LEU A 209 -4.99 11.79 10.40
CA LEU A 209 -5.69 11.39 11.62
C LEU A 209 -4.71 11.00 12.72
N THR A 210 -3.68 10.24 12.38
CA THR A 210 -2.61 9.85 13.31
C THR A 210 -1.81 11.07 13.77
N ALA A 211 -1.38 11.94 12.84
CA ALA A 211 -0.62 13.14 13.18
C ALA A 211 -1.42 14.06 14.13
N VAL A 212 -2.67 14.37 13.78
CA VAL A 212 -3.54 15.23 14.59
C VAL A 212 -3.83 14.59 15.96
N GLY A 213 -4.13 13.29 15.98
CA GLY A 213 -4.38 12.57 17.23
C GLY A 213 -3.17 12.60 18.18
N LEU A 214 -1.97 12.29 17.66
CA LEU A 214 -0.74 12.33 18.45
C LEU A 214 -0.37 13.76 18.87
N TRP A 215 -0.65 14.76 18.03
CA TRP A 215 -0.46 16.18 18.38
C TRP A 215 -1.36 16.59 19.55
N ILE A 216 -2.65 16.23 19.52
CA ILE A 216 -3.60 16.48 20.62
C ILE A 216 -3.14 15.81 21.92
N LEU A 217 -2.58 14.60 21.81
CA LEU A 217 -2.04 13.86 22.94
C LEU A 217 -0.67 14.38 23.41
N ASN A 218 -0.12 15.42 22.77
CA ASN A 218 1.23 15.95 23.04
C ASN A 218 2.33 14.88 22.95
N VAL A 219 2.18 13.89 22.07
CA VAL A 219 3.21 12.90 21.84
C VAL A 219 4.33 13.53 21.00
N PRO A 220 5.60 13.41 21.40
CA PRO A 220 6.72 13.90 20.60
C PRO A 220 6.76 13.18 19.25
N TYR A 221 7.31 13.86 18.22
CA TYR A 221 7.46 13.30 16.88
C TYR A 221 6.14 12.96 16.16
N TRP A 222 5.03 13.58 16.57
CA TRP A 222 3.68 13.34 16.05
C TRP A 222 3.61 13.45 14.52
N LEU A 223 4.36 14.40 13.93
CA LEU A 223 4.38 14.58 12.47
C LEU A 223 5.11 13.44 11.78
N ALA A 224 6.27 13.03 12.31
CA ALA A 224 7.02 11.89 11.77
C ALA A 224 6.19 10.60 11.82
N PHE A 225 5.54 10.33 12.94
CA PHE A 225 4.65 9.17 13.07
C PHE A 225 3.44 9.25 12.13
N GLY A 226 2.82 10.42 11.97
CA GLY A 226 1.70 10.60 11.06
C GLY A 226 2.08 10.36 9.59
N ILE A 227 3.21 10.90 9.14
CA ILE A 227 3.71 10.68 7.78
C ILE A 227 4.10 9.22 7.59
N PHE A 228 4.78 8.63 8.56
CA PHE A 228 5.15 7.24 8.52
C PHE A 228 3.90 6.33 8.42
N THR A 229 2.86 6.60 9.21
CA THR A 229 1.56 5.93 9.11
C THR A 229 0.98 6.04 7.71
N GLY A 230 0.92 7.26 7.17
CA GLY A 230 0.41 7.48 5.81
C GLY A 230 1.20 6.71 4.75
N LEU A 231 2.52 6.68 4.83
CA LEU A 231 3.37 5.95 3.88
C LEU A 231 3.21 4.43 4.01
N VAL A 232 3.24 3.91 5.24
CA VAL A 232 3.13 2.46 5.49
C VAL A 232 1.72 1.96 5.19
N ALA A 233 0.70 2.83 5.26
CA ALA A 233 -0.67 2.51 4.87
C ALA A 233 -0.82 2.08 3.41
N ILE A 234 0.18 2.29 2.55
CA ILE A 234 0.20 1.73 1.18
C ILE A 234 0.10 0.19 1.19
N VAL A 235 0.59 -0.44 2.27
CA VAL A 235 0.48 -1.88 2.51
C VAL A 235 -0.68 -2.15 3.45
N PRO A 236 -1.78 -2.75 2.97
CA PRO A 236 -2.95 -3.05 3.81
C PRO A 236 -2.58 -3.89 5.03
N PHE A 237 -3.23 -3.63 6.15
CA PHE A 237 -3.05 -4.29 7.45
C PHE A 237 -1.71 -3.99 8.16
N PHE A 238 -0.62 -3.75 7.43
CA PHE A 238 0.66 -3.39 8.05
C PHE A 238 0.68 -1.94 8.52
N GLY A 239 0.02 -1.05 7.77
CA GLY A 239 -0.02 0.37 8.11
C GLY A 239 -0.55 0.64 9.51
N SER A 240 -1.71 0.08 9.84
CA SER A 240 -2.36 0.28 11.14
C SER A 240 -1.58 -0.37 12.30
N LEU A 241 -1.00 -1.55 12.09
CA LEU A 241 -0.22 -2.23 13.12
C LEU A 241 1.04 -1.43 13.49
N VAL A 242 1.84 -1.09 12.50
CA VAL A 242 3.12 -0.39 12.69
C VAL A 242 2.89 1.04 13.18
N SER A 243 1.84 1.71 12.67
CA SER A 243 1.49 3.08 13.07
C SER A 243 1.05 3.22 14.51
N THR A 244 0.52 2.15 15.10
CA THR A 244 0.14 2.15 16.52
C THR A 244 1.28 1.68 17.41
N ALA A 245 2.02 0.64 16.98
CA ALA A 245 3.08 0.04 17.78
C ALA A 245 4.23 1.01 18.09
N LEU A 246 4.70 1.76 17.08
CA LEU A 246 5.82 2.69 17.28
C LEU A 246 5.50 3.84 18.24
N PRO A 247 4.40 4.62 18.05
CA PRO A 247 4.05 5.66 19.01
C PRO A 247 3.76 5.11 20.42
N ALA A 248 3.15 3.91 20.53
CA ALA A 248 2.90 3.28 21.83
C ALA A 248 4.20 2.92 22.55
N LEU A 249 5.20 2.39 21.84
CA LEU A 249 6.53 2.12 22.41
C LEU A 249 7.17 3.38 22.97
N PHE A 250 7.07 4.49 22.26
CA PHE A 250 7.56 5.80 22.72
C PHE A 250 6.81 6.30 23.94
N ALA A 251 5.49 6.12 23.96
CA ALA A 251 4.67 6.48 25.11
C ALA A 251 5.03 5.66 26.36
N VAL A 252 5.38 4.37 26.22
CA VAL A 252 5.87 3.53 27.33
C VAL A 252 7.15 4.12 27.95
N GLY A 253 8.09 4.59 27.12
CA GLY A 253 9.33 5.23 27.58
C GLY A 253 9.10 6.49 28.43
N SER A 254 7.98 7.19 28.24
CA SER A 254 7.61 8.35 29.07
C SER A 254 7.23 8.00 30.53
N GLY A 255 7.00 6.71 30.82
CA GLY A 255 6.56 6.22 32.13
C GLY A 255 5.14 6.61 32.52
N ASN A 256 4.38 7.24 31.64
CA ASN A 256 3.00 7.67 31.89
C ASN A 256 1.98 6.73 31.21
N TRP A 257 1.33 5.91 32.05
CA TRP A 257 0.34 4.92 31.58
C TRP A 257 -0.88 5.53 30.92
N VAL A 258 -1.31 6.67 31.36
CA VAL A 258 -2.45 7.38 30.77
C VAL A 258 -2.09 7.75 29.33
N HIS A 259 -0.86 8.16 29.08
CA HIS A 259 -0.35 8.44 27.74
C HIS A 259 -0.31 7.18 26.86
N VAL A 260 0.22 6.08 27.40
CA VAL A 260 0.27 4.79 26.67
C VAL A 260 -1.14 4.36 26.27
N LEU A 261 -2.07 4.37 27.24
CA LEU A 261 -3.45 3.98 26.98
C LEU A 261 -4.13 4.91 25.97
N ALA A 262 -3.88 6.21 26.05
CA ALA A 262 -4.41 7.18 25.11
C ALA A 262 -3.88 6.95 23.68
N VAL A 263 -2.60 6.62 23.51
CA VAL A 263 -2.00 6.29 22.21
C VAL A 263 -2.56 4.98 21.65
N LEU A 264 -2.73 3.96 22.48
CA LEU A 264 -3.35 2.70 22.08
C LEU A 264 -4.81 2.90 21.66
N LEU A 265 -5.59 3.69 22.41
CA LEU A 265 -6.95 4.06 22.05
C LEU A 265 -7.01 4.84 20.74
N LEU A 266 -6.08 5.78 20.53
CA LEU A 266 -5.94 6.48 19.26
C LEU A 266 -5.70 5.49 18.11
N GLY A 267 -4.80 4.52 18.28
CA GLY A 267 -4.55 3.48 17.30
C GLY A 267 -5.81 2.68 16.96
N VAL A 268 -6.61 2.31 17.98
CA VAL A 268 -7.91 1.66 17.76
C VAL A 268 -8.86 2.56 16.98
N VAL A 269 -8.95 3.86 17.32
CA VAL A 269 -9.80 4.83 16.63
C VAL A 269 -9.37 4.97 15.17
N VAL A 270 -8.07 5.09 14.90
CA VAL A 270 -7.50 5.17 13.54
C VAL A 270 -7.84 3.90 12.75
N HIS A 271 -7.68 2.71 13.37
CA HIS A 271 -8.01 1.45 12.73
C HIS A 271 -9.52 1.29 12.47
N LEU A 272 -10.37 1.70 13.40
CA LEU A 272 -11.82 1.72 13.19
C LEU A 272 -12.23 2.71 12.11
N ALA A 273 -11.57 3.87 12.04
CA ALA A 273 -11.80 4.83 10.96
C ALA A 273 -11.36 4.26 9.60
N GLU A 274 -10.23 3.55 9.53
CA GLU A 274 -9.79 2.83 8.33
C GLU A 274 -10.84 1.80 7.90
N ALA A 275 -11.25 0.92 8.80
CA ALA A 275 -12.15 -0.18 8.48
C ALA A 275 -13.58 0.28 8.13
N ASN A 276 -14.10 1.29 8.83
CA ASN A 276 -15.51 1.66 8.75
C ASN A 276 -15.81 2.93 7.95
N LEU A 277 -14.82 3.83 7.79
CA LEU A 277 -15.00 5.06 7.03
C LEU A 277 -14.18 5.06 5.73
N VAL A 278 -12.89 4.76 5.82
CA VAL A 278 -11.98 4.85 4.68
C VAL A 278 -12.23 3.73 3.68
N SER A 279 -12.28 2.49 4.15
CA SER A 279 -12.54 1.31 3.30
C SER A 279 -13.88 1.40 2.55
N PRO A 280 -15.03 1.66 3.21
CA PRO A 280 -16.30 1.76 2.51
C PRO A 280 -16.43 2.96 1.59
N LEU A 281 -15.93 4.12 1.98
CA LEU A 281 -16.04 5.34 1.18
C LEU A 281 -15.17 5.29 -0.08
N ILE A 282 -14.03 4.63 0.00
CA ILE A 282 -12.97 4.72 -0.99
C ILE A 282 -12.89 3.45 -1.85
N MET A 283 -13.04 2.25 -1.28
CA MET A 283 -12.84 0.98 -1.98
C MET A 283 -14.11 0.27 -2.46
N GLN A 284 -15.28 0.56 -1.90
CA GLN A 284 -16.50 -0.27 -2.07
C GLN A 284 -17.09 -0.34 -3.48
N ARG A 285 -16.71 0.50 -4.43
CA ARG A 285 -17.42 0.51 -5.71
C ARG A 285 -16.77 -0.30 -6.83
N ARG A 286 -15.48 -0.66 -6.76
CA ARG A 286 -14.81 -1.34 -7.89
C ARG A 286 -13.75 -2.38 -7.53
N VAL A 287 -13.23 -2.44 -6.30
CA VAL A 287 -12.09 -3.32 -5.93
C VAL A 287 -12.41 -4.13 -4.68
N ALA A 288 -13.35 -5.08 -4.80
CA ALA A 288 -13.63 -6.01 -3.70
C ALA A 288 -12.61 -7.16 -3.75
N LEU A 289 -11.49 -6.99 -3.05
CA LEU A 289 -10.49 -8.05 -2.90
C LEU A 289 -10.77 -8.83 -1.61
N PRO A 290 -10.83 -10.18 -1.66
CA PRO A 290 -10.94 -10.98 -0.45
C PRO A 290 -9.74 -10.74 0.47
N PRO A 291 -9.95 -10.47 1.79
CA PRO A 291 -8.86 -10.16 2.71
C PRO A 291 -7.75 -11.20 2.74
N VAL A 292 -8.11 -12.49 2.67
CA VAL A 292 -7.15 -13.60 2.67
C VAL A 292 -6.22 -13.53 1.46
N LEU A 293 -6.75 -13.25 0.25
CA LEU A 293 -5.94 -13.11 -0.95
C LEU A 293 -5.06 -11.87 -0.89
N THR A 294 -5.54 -10.79 -0.30
CA THR A 294 -4.76 -9.57 -0.10
C THR A 294 -3.56 -9.83 0.82
N ILE A 295 -3.80 -10.48 1.98
CA ILE A 295 -2.72 -10.84 2.91
C ILE A 295 -1.73 -11.80 2.24
N ALA A 296 -2.23 -12.85 1.58
CA ALA A 296 -1.38 -13.82 0.88
C ALA A 296 -0.53 -13.14 -0.21
N SER A 297 -1.14 -12.25 -1.00
CA SER A 297 -0.44 -11.48 -2.04
C SER A 297 0.68 -10.61 -1.45
N VAL A 298 0.40 -9.91 -0.34
CA VAL A 298 1.39 -9.08 0.36
C VAL A 298 2.55 -9.93 0.89
N LEU A 299 2.26 -11.08 1.52
CA LEU A 299 3.30 -11.98 2.01
C LEU A 299 4.15 -12.57 0.87
N VAL A 300 3.51 -13.08 -0.18
CA VAL A 300 4.22 -13.66 -1.33
C VAL A 300 5.07 -12.60 -2.05
N MET A 301 4.48 -11.46 -2.36
CA MET A 301 5.21 -10.40 -3.06
C MET A 301 6.30 -9.77 -2.19
N GLY A 302 6.06 -9.66 -0.88
CA GLY A 302 7.06 -9.18 0.07
C GLY A 302 8.28 -10.11 0.17
N THR A 303 8.07 -11.43 0.18
CA THR A 303 9.17 -12.40 0.20
C THR A 303 9.92 -12.50 -1.13
N LEU A 304 9.22 -12.33 -2.27
CA LEU A 304 9.83 -12.43 -3.60
C LEU A 304 10.57 -11.16 -4.03
N LEU A 305 10.03 -9.99 -3.71
CA LEU A 305 10.41 -8.71 -4.29
C LEU A 305 10.71 -7.62 -3.23
N GLY A 306 10.71 -8.01 -1.95
CA GLY A 306 10.99 -7.08 -0.85
C GLY A 306 9.98 -5.93 -0.76
N VAL A 307 10.46 -4.72 -0.44
CA VAL A 307 9.64 -3.53 -0.23
C VAL A 307 8.84 -3.15 -1.48
N ILE A 308 9.42 -3.25 -2.67
CA ILE A 308 8.73 -2.96 -3.93
C ILE A 308 7.57 -3.95 -4.10
N GLY A 309 7.80 -5.23 -3.78
CA GLY A 309 6.77 -6.27 -3.80
C GLY A 309 5.58 -5.94 -2.90
N LEU A 310 5.81 -5.43 -1.70
CA LEU A 310 4.74 -5.02 -0.77
C LEU A 310 3.85 -3.94 -1.39
N VAL A 311 4.44 -2.94 -2.05
CA VAL A 311 3.72 -1.82 -2.68
C VAL A 311 2.87 -2.28 -3.87
N VAL A 312 3.42 -3.19 -4.71
CA VAL A 312 2.73 -3.64 -5.93
C VAL A 312 1.83 -4.86 -5.71
N ALA A 313 1.86 -5.47 -4.53
CA ALA A 313 1.11 -6.70 -4.23
C ALA A 313 -0.40 -6.57 -4.53
N VAL A 314 -1.02 -5.52 -4.02
CA VAL A 314 -2.46 -5.29 -4.19
C VAL A 314 -2.84 -4.94 -5.63
N PRO A 315 -2.15 -4.03 -6.32
CA PRO A 315 -2.40 -3.78 -7.74
C PRO A 315 -2.22 -5.02 -8.62
N ILE A 316 -1.19 -5.83 -8.37
CA ILE A 316 -0.98 -7.07 -9.13
C ILE A 316 -2.11 -8.07 -8.86
N LEU A 317 -2.51 -8.24 -7.60
CA LEU A 317 -3.65 -9.09 -7.24
C LEU A 317 -4.94 -8.59 -7.92
N ALA A 318 -5.18 -7.29 -7.93
CA ALA A 318 -6.36 -6.69 -8.54
C ALA A 318 -6.42 -6.99 -10.05
N VAL A 319 -5.32 -6.81 -10.76
CA VAL A 319 -5.21 -7.18 -12.19
C VAL A 319 -5.38 -8.68 -12.39
N GLY A 320 -4.72 -9.51 -11.56
CA GLY A 320 -4.86 -10.96 -11.60
C GLY A 320 -6.31 -11.42 -11.45
N MET A 321 -7.06 -10.82 -10.52
CA MET A 321 -8.48 -11.11 -10.33
C MET A 321 -9.34 -10.72 -11.53
N VAL A 322 -9.04 -9.60 -12.20
CA VAL A 322 -9.71 -9.21 -13.44
C VAL A 322 -9.46 -10.25 -14.54
N VAL A 323 -8.20 -10.68 -14.70
CA VAL A 323 -7.84 -11.73 -15.68
C VAL A 323 -8.57 -13.03 -15.39
N VAL A 324 -8.51 -13.52 -14.15
CA VAL A 324 -9.18 -14.75 -13.71
C VAL A 324 -10.68 -14.70 -13.99
N ARG A 325 -11.33 -13.57 -13.68
CA ARG A 325 -12.77 -13.41 -13.93
C ARG A 325 -13.11 -13.52 -15.42
N HIS A 326 -12.39 -12.83 -16.28
CA HIS A 326 -12.71 -12.83 -17.71
C HIS A 326 -12.36 -14.15 -18.40
N VAL A 327 -11.24 -14.76 -18.03
CA VAL A 327 -10.78 -16.01 -18.66
C VAL A 327 -11.54 -17.21 -18.12
N LEU A 328 -11.59 -17.39 -16.79
CA LEU A 328 -12.24 -18.57 -16.20
C LEU A 328 -13.76 -18.49 -16.25
N GLN A 329 -14.34 -17.38 -15.80
CA GLN A 329 -15.79 -17.26 -15.70
C GLN A 329 -16.45 -16.96 -17.05
N GLY A 330 -15.80 -16.12 -17.89
CA GLY A 330 -16.36 -15.73 -19.18
C GLY A 330 -16.11 -16.74 -20.28
N GLU A 331 -14.87 -17.19 -20.50
CA GLU A 331 -14.54 -18.07 -21.64
C GLU A 331 -14.62 -19.57 -21.33
N ILE A 332 -14.26 -19.98 -20.09
CA ILE A 332 -14.21 -21.41 -19.76
C ILE A 332 -15.55 -21.90 -19.22
N TYR A 333 -16.20 -21.15 -18.32
CA TYR A 333 -17.47 -21.55 -17.72
C TYR A 333 -18.70 -21.03 -18.47
N GLY A 334 -18.53 -20.09 -19.41
CA GLY A 334 -19.64 -19.59 -20.24
C GLY A 334 -20.68 -18.76 -19.48
N ASP A 335 -20.34 -18.24 -18.31
CA ASP A 335 -21.24 -17.42 -17.49
C ASP A 335 -21.50 -16.07 -18.18
N ALA A 336 -22.69 -15.91 -18.75
CA ALA A 336 -23.12 -14.68 -19.44
C ALA A 336 -23.23 -13.45 -18.49
N THR A 337 -23.10 -13.64 -17.19
CA THR A 337 -23.17 -12.58 -16.15
C THR A 337 -21.92 -11.69 -16.04
N THR A 338 -20.86 -11.98 -16.79
CA THR A 338 -19.62 -11.17 -16.80
C THR A 338 -19.73 -9.86 -17.58
N ALA A 339 -20.88 -9.56 -18.20
CA ALA A 339 -21.13 -8.32 -18.95
C ALA A 339 -21.53 -7.13 -18.05
N GLU A 340 -21.88 -7.35 -16.78
CA GLU A 340 -22.13 -6.26 -15.84
C GLU A 340 -20.82 -5.81 -15.16
N PRO A 341 -20.55 -4.49 -15.09
CA PRO A 341 -19.42 -4.00 -14.31
C PRO A 341 -19.56 -4.48 -12.87
N ALA A 342 -18.46 -5.01 -12.32
CA ALA A 342 -18.40 -5.70 -11.03
C ALA A 342 -18.83 -4.82 -9.84
N VAL A 343 -20.11 -4.56 -9.72
CA VAL A 343 -20.75 -4.21 -8.47
C VAL A 343 -21.13 -5.53 -7.85
N LEU A 344 -20.24 -6.11 -7.04
CA LEU A 344 -20.62 -7.20 -6.15
C LEU A 344 -21.76 -6.67 -5.29
N ARG A 345 -23.00 -7.10 -5.61
CA ARG A 345 -24.12 -6.99 -4.71
C ARG A 345 -23.79 -7.87 -3.49
N VAL A 346 -23.27 -7.27 -2.45
CA VAL A 346 -23.37 -7.80 -1.10
C VAL A 346 -24.80 -7.53 -0.63
N SER A 347 -25.77 -8.19 -1.28
CA SER A 347 -27.09 -8.38 -0.71
C SER A 347 -27.16 -9.83 -0.28
N GLY A 348 -27.09 -10.06 1.04
CA GLY A 348 -27.34 -11.36 1.66
C GLY A 348 -28.76 -11.86 1.43
N GLN A 349 -29.05 -12.31 0.22
CA GLN A 349 -30.20 -13.13 -0.09
C GLN A 349 -29.73 -14.26 -1.00
N PHE A 350 -29.39 -15.37 -0.39
CA PHE A 350 -29.37 -16.65 -1.05
C PHE A 350 -30.78 -16.91 -1.60
N ARG A 351 -31.03 -16.61 -2.88
CA ARG A 351 -32.20 -17.17 -3.57
C ARG A 351 -31.84 -18.59 -3.95
N VAL A 352 -32.33 -19.54 -3.22
CA VAL A 352 -32.37 -20.95 -3.62
C VAL A 352 -33.13 -21.04 -4.95
N PRO A 353 -32.59 -21.64 -6.01
CA PRO A 353 -33.31 -21.85 -7.25
C PRO A 353 -34.53 -22.73 -6.97
N LYS A 354 -35.71 -22.28 -7.33
CA LYS A 354 -36.92 -23.13 -7.34
C LYS A 354 -36.69 -24.21 -8.39
N ILE A 355 -36.50 -25.43 -7.94
CA ILE A 355 -36.56 -26.63 -8.78
C ILE A 355 -37.98 -26.67 -9.33
N LYS A 356 -38.16 -26.50 -10.64
CA LYS A 356 -39.43 -26.80 -11.30
C LYS A 356 -39.62 -28.31 -11.22
N THR A 357 -40.48 -28.77 -10.31
CA THR A 357 -41.07 -30.10 -10.41
C THR A 357 -41.97 -30.10 -11.63
N SER A 358 -41.63 -30.91 -12.62
CA SER A 358 -42.51 -31.25 -13.73
C SER A 358 -43.53 -32.22 -13.18
N ASP A 359 -44.75 -31.77 -12.92
CA ASP A 359 -45.89 -32.62 -12.69
C ASP A 359 -46.69 -32.76 -14.00
N GLY A 360 -46.91 -34.04 -14.35
CA GLY A 360 -48.04 -34.56 -15.11
C GLY A 360 -47.99 -34.44 -16.62
#